data_6951ba227c8b3e53fc79c20e73b0b19e
#
_entry.id   6951ba227c8b3e53fc79c20e73b0b19e
#
_cell.length_a   1.000
_cell.length_b   1.000
_cell.length_c   1.000
_cell.angle_alpha   90.00
_cell.angle_beta   90.00
_cell.angle_gamma   90.00
#
_symmetry.space_group_name_H-M   'P 1'
#
loop_
_entity.id
_entity.type
_entity.pdbx_description
1 polymer ?
#
loop_
_entity_poly.entity_id
_entity_poly.type
_entity_poly.pdbx_seq_one_letter_code
_entity_poly.pdbx_strand_id
1 'polypeptide(L)'
;MPHLEALLPDVHHCLASLDGVRSLGHVELVQANSGPLMVLRHTAPLSKADREKLERFSHSHELALFLAPQSEILEQVTGEAPWYASDGLRLTFSPRDFIQVNDGVNQQMVANALAWLDVQPVDRVLDLFCGMGNFTLPLARKAASVVGVEGVEALVAKGQENARQNGLQNVTFFHQNLEDDVTQQPWAKQGFDKILLDPARAGAPGVMQHIIKLAPERVVYVSCNPATLARDSEALLSGGYQIRRLAMLDMFPHTGHLESMVLFEHI
;
A
#
# COMPACT_ATOMS: atom_id res chain seq x y z
N MET A 1 -1.27 18.62 -4.12
CA MET A 1 -1.32 18.73 -2.65
C MET A 1 -0.79 20.11 -2.24
N PRO A 2 -1.65 21.04 -1.81
CA PRO A 2 -1.25 22.42 -1.55
C PRO A 2 -0.10 22.56 -0.53
N HIS A 3 -0.07 21.69 0.48
CA HIS A 3 0.97 21.69 1.52
C HIS A 3 2.36 21.41 0.97
N LEU A 4 2.53 20.38 0.14
CA LEU A 4 3.83 20.06 -0.46
C LEU A 4 4.26 21.11 -1.46
N GLU A 5 3.31 21.65 -2.24
CA GLU A 5 3.57 22.72 -3.20
C GLU A 5 4.08 23.98 -2.49
N ALA A 6 3.50 24.34 -1.35
CA ALA A 6 3.93 25.47 -0.55
C ALA A 6 5.35 25.33 0.02
N LEU A 7 5.83 24.10 0.22
CA LEU A 7 7.19 23.83 0.70
C LEU A 7 8.27 23.98 -0.39
N LEU A 8 7.92 23.87 -1.66
CA LEU A 8 8.89 23.82 -2.75
C LEU A 8 9.86 25.01 -2.80
N PRO A 9 9.43 26.27 -2.63
CA PRO A 9 10.36 27.42 -2.63
C PRO A 9 11.37 27.34 -1.49
N ASP A 10 10.94 26.95 -0.30
CA ASP A 10 11.81 26.85 0.88
C ASP A 10 12.77 25.67 0.78
N VAL A 11 12.30 24.52 0.26
CA VAL A 11 13.16 23.37 -0.06
C VAL A 11 14.24 23.79 -1.05
N HIS A 12 13.86 24.45 -2.15
CA HIS A 12 14.81 24.92 -3.16
C HIS A 12 15.86 25.85 -2.54
N HIS A 13 15.42 26.84 -1.74
CA HIS A 13 16.31 27.78 -1.09
C HIS A 13 17.29 27.08 -0.13
N CYS A 14 16.80 26.16 0.69
CA CYS A 14 17.63 25.39 1.60
C CYS A 14 18.69 24.58 0.85
N LEU A 15 18.29 23.80 -0.16
CA LEU A 15 19.19 22.95 -0.92
C LEU A 15 20.23 23.74 -1.71
N ALA A 16 19.85 24.89 -2.29
CA ALA A 16 20.77 25.77 -3.00
C ALA A 16 21.84 26.41 -2.07
N SER A 17 21.56 26.49 -0.77
CA SER A 17 22.48 27.04 0.23
C SER A 17 23.54 26.05 0.74
N LEU A 18 23.45 24.79 0.37
CA LEU A 18 24.36 23.72 0.83
C LEU A 18 25.69 23.81 0.09
N ASP A 19 26.78 23.58 0.81
CA ASP A 19 28.11 23.50 0.21
C ASP A 19 28.21 22.32 -0.76
N GLY A 20 27.57 21.20 -0.40
CA GLY A 20 27.49 19.95 -1.17
C GLY A 20 26.39 19.94 -2.23
N VAL A 21 25.81 21.05 -2.65
CA VAL A 21 24.66 21.12 -3.58
C VAL A 21 24.87 20.32 -4.86
N ARG A 22 26.10 20.28 -5.39
CA ARG A 22 26.43 19.52 -6.61
C ARG A 22 26.42 18.00 -6.43
N SER A 23 26.41 17.54 -5.19
CA SER A 23 26.35 16.12 -4.84
C SER A 23 24.93 15.64 -4.57
N LEU A 24 23.93 16.50 -4.70
CA LEU A 24 22.54 16.14 -4.56
C LEU A 24 22.04 15.45 -5.83
N GLY A 25 21.35 14.35 -5.67
CA GLY A 25 20.75 13.60 -6.78
C GLY A 25 19.31 14.04 -7.04
N HIS A 26 18.40 13.62 -6.20
CA HIS A 26 16.99 14.01 -6.30
C HIS A 26 16.34 14.15 -4.92
N VAL A 27 15.19 14.79 -4.91
CA VAL A 27 14.35 15.02 -3.73
C VAL A 27 13.01 14.35 -3.95
N GLU A 28 12.55 13.63 -2.95
CA GLU A 28 11.19 13.11 -2.90
C GLU A 28 10.45 13.79 -1.75
N LEU A 29 9.25 14.27 -2.00
CA LEU A 29 8.36 14.84 -0.99
C LEU A 29 7.10 14.00 -0.91
N VAL A 30 6.74 13.58 0.30
CA VAL A 30 5.55 12.79 0.56
C VAL A 30 4.73 13.43 1.66
N GLN A 31 3.43 13.52 1.47
CA GLN A 31 2.49 13.91 2.52
C GLN A 31 1.93 12.66 3.17
N ALA A 32 2.24 12.46 4.44
CA ALA A 32 1.68 11.42 5.28
C ALA A 32 0.75 12.03 6.35
N ASN A 33 -0.02 11.19 7.06
CA ASN A 33 -0.80 11.68 8.22
C ASN A 33 0.10 12.11 9.37
N SER A 34 1.31 11.54 9.46
CA SER A 34 2.36 11.98 10.40
C SER A 34 2.95 13.35 10.06
N GLY A 35 2.59 13.94 8.92
CA GLY A 35 3.15 15.18 8.41
C GLY A 35 3.94 14.98 7.12
N PRO A 36 4.50 16.08 6.55
CA PRO A 36 5.32 15.98 5.37
C PRO A 36 6.66 15.29 5.67
N LEU A 37 7.17 14.57 4.70
CA LEU A 37 8.52 14.02 4.76
C LEU A 37 9.30 14.33 3.47
N MET A 38 10.61 14.42 3.61
CA MET A 38 11.53 14.63 2.51
C MET A 38 12.60 13.54 2.53
N VAL A 39 12.83 12.93 1.36
CA VAL A 39 13.98 12.07 1.12
C VAL A 39 14.95 12.82 0.22
N LEU A 40 16.18 13.02 0.68
CA LEU A 40 17.24 13.66 -0.08
C LEU A 40 18.30 12.62 -0.45
N ARG A 41 18.44 12.36 -1.75
CA ARG A 41 19.52 11.54 -2.28
C ARG A 41 20.79 12.38 -2.44
N HIS A 42 21.92 11.84 -2.01
CA HIS A 42 23.22 12.46 -2.22
C HIS A 42 24.26 11.42 -2.69
N THR A 43 25.18 11.85 -3.55
CA THR A 43 26.16 10.97 -4.20
C THR A 43 27.53 11.05 -3.52
N ALA A 44 27.75 12.04 -2.66
CA ALA A 44 28.93 12.18 -1.83
C ALA A 44 28.52 12.53 -0.40
N PRO A 45 29.35 12.23 0.61
CA PRO A 45 29.03 12.56 2.00
C PRO A 45 28.75 14.05 2.19
N LEU A 46 27.68 14.37 2.90
CA LEU A 46 27.35 15.73 3.27
C LEU A 46 28.23 16.19 4.42
N SER A 47 28.68 17.46 4.38
CA SER A 47 29.42 18.06 5.47
C SER A 47 28.57 18.18 6.73
N LYS A 48 29.22 18.29 7.90
CA LYS A 48 28.52 18.53 9.16
C LYS A 48 27.66 19.81 9.07
N ALA A 49 28.20 20.86 8.48
CA ALA A 49 27.48 22.13 8.31
C ALA A 49 26.21 21.97 7.44
N ASP A 50 26.29 21.20 6.34
CA ASP A 50 25.15 20.93 5.50
C ASP A 50 24.09 20.08 6.22
N ARG A 51 24.50 19.06 6.97
CA ARG A 51 23.59 18.27 7.80
C ARG A 51 22.86 19.13 8.83
N GLU A 52 23.56 19.99 9.53
CA GLU A 52 22.97 20.92 10.50
C GLU A 52 21.99 21.91 9.85
N LYS A 53 22.27 22.39 8.64
CA LYS A 53 21.32 23.22 7.87
C LYS A 53 20.05 22.47 7.54
N LEU A 54 20.17 21.22 7.06
CA LEU A 54 19.04 20.36 6.72
C LEU A 54 18.21 20.01 7.95
N GLU A 55 18.85 19.72 9.08
CA GLU A 55 18.17 19.44 10.35
C GLU A 55 17.37 20.66 10.85
N ARG A 56 17.98 21.86 10.83
CA ARG A 56 17.26 23.08 11.18
C ARG A 56 16.08 23.35 10.27
N PHE A 57 16.27 23.14 8.96
CA PHE A 57 15.19 23.29 7.98
C PHE A 57 14.04 22.32 8.28
N SER A 58 14.35 21.06 8.54
CA SER A 58 13.34 20.04 8.84
C SER A 58 12.56 20.35 10.11
N HIS A 59 13.23 20.83 11.16
CA HIS A 59 12.56 21.23 12.40
C HIS A 59 11.67 22.46 12.20
N SER A 60 12.13 23.48 11.46
CA SER A 60 11.35 24.70 11.24
C SER A 60 10.09 24.47 10.40
N HIS A 61 10.05 23.40 9.59
CA HIS A 61 8.92 23.06 8.73
C HIS A 61 8.14 21.83 9.22
N GLU A 62 8.47 21.33 10.42
CA GLU A 62 7.87 20.11 10.99
C GLU A 62 7.89 18.93 10.00
N LEU A 63 9.02 18.77 9.31
CA LEU A 63 9.26 17.86 8.22
C LEU A 63 10.13 16.69 8.70
N ALA A 64 9.73 15.45 8.45
CA ALA A 64 10.61 14.30 8.66
C ALA A 64 11.66 14.25 7.54
N LEU A 65 12.95 14.19 7.92
CA LEU A 65 14.07 14.18 6.99
C LEU A 65 14.71 12.80 6.92
N PHE A 66 14.88 12.32 5.69
CA PHE A 66 15.60 11.11 5.36
C PHE A 66 16.74 11.45 4.39
N LEU A 67 17.92 10.90 4.64
CA LEU A 67 19.06 10.97 3.73
C LEU A 67 19.27 9.61 3.08
N ALA A 68 19.52 9.60 1.79
CA ALA A 68 19.76 8.41 0.99
C ALA A 68 21.13 8.47 0.32
N PRO A 69 22.21 8.04 0.98
CA PRO A 69 23.55 8.00 0.38
C PRO A 69 23.65 7.00 -0.76
N GLN A 70 22.83 5.97 -0.74
CA GLN A 70 22.70 4.95 -1.78
C GLN A 70 21.22 4.60 -1.98
N SER A 71 20.92 3.92 -3.09
CA SER A 71 19.53 3.53 -3.40
C SER A 71 18.88 2.68 -2.30
N GLU A 72 19.66 1.80 -1.69
CA GLU A 72 19.20 0.82 -0.71
C GLU A 72 19.32 1.32 0.75
N ILE A 73 20.07 2.39 0.98
CA ILE A 73 20.30 2.92 2.33
C ILE A 73 19.44 4.16 2.55
N LEU A 74 18.70 4.14 3.66
CA LEU A 74 17.87 5.25 4.09
C LEU A 74 18.17 5.54 5.56
N GLU A 75 18.64 6.77 5.84
CA GLU A 75 18.93 7.26 7.20
C GLU A 75 17.84 8.26 7.59
N GLN A 76 17.07 7.95 8.63
CA GLN A 76 16.17 8.92 9.21
C GLN A 76 16.96 9.87 10.13
N VAL A 77 16.94 11.16 9.82
CA VAL A 77 17.71 12.17 10.56
C VAL A 77 16.83 12.90 11.56
N THR A 78 15.61 13.23 11.20
CA THR A 78 14.64 13.95 12.03
C THR A 78 13.23 13.43 11.84
N GLY A 79 12.33 13.80 12.76
CA GLY A 79 10.92 13.45 12.72
C GLY A 79 10.61 12.08 13.31
N GLU A 80 9.35 11.72 13.32
CA GLU A 80 8.88 10.39 13.71
C GLU A 80 8.82 9.44 12.50
N ALA A 81 8.68 8.14 12.77
CA ALA A 81 8.44 7.15 11.72
C ALA A 81 7.14 7.50 10.96
N PRO A 82 7.18 7.61 9.62
CA PRO A 82 6.02 8.02 8.85
C PRO A 82 4.88 7.01 8.98
N TRP A 83 3.66 7.51 9.03
CA TRP A 83 2.47 6.68 9.02
C TRP A 83 1.31 7.36 8.27
N TYR A 84 0.42 6.53 7.75
CA TYR A 84 -0.85 6.96 7.20
C TYR A 84 -2.00 6.18 7.84
N ALA A 85 -3.22 6.74 7.74
CA ALA A 85 -4.42 6.09 8.25
C ALA A 85 -5.09 5.26 7.15
N SER A 86 -5.58 4.06 7.50
CA SER A 86 -6.50 3.28 6.69
C SER A 86 -7.65 2.82 7.55
N ASP A 87 -8.87 3.26 7.26
CA ASP A 87 -10.07 3.03 8.08
C ASP A 87 -9.85 3.35 9.57
N GLY A 88 -9.14 4.43 9.86
CA GLY A 88 -8.81 4.86 11.22
C GLY A 88 -7.68 4.08 11.91
N LEU A 89 -7.10 3.07 11.25
CA LEU A 89 -5.93 2.35 11.73
C LEU A 89 -4.65 3.04 11.26
N ARG A 90 -3.63 3.02 12.12
CA ARG A 90 -2.34 3.64 11.83
C ARG A 90 -1.39 2.63 11.19
N LEU A 91 -0.97 2.87 9.95
CA LEU A 91 0.00 2.06 9.22
C LEU A 91 1.32 2.82 9.09
N THR A 92 2.35 2.32 9.75
CA THR A 92 3.72 2.82 9.64
C THR A 92 4.34 2.31 8.35
N PHE A 93 5.07 3.16 7.64
CA PHE A 93 5.74 2.81 6.39
C PHE A 93 7.14 3.41 6.30
N SER A 94 7.96 2.86 5.42
CA SER A 94 9.22 3.47 4.99
C SER A 94 8.98 4.34 3.76
N PRO A 95 9.70 5.46 3.57
CA PRO A 95 9.62 6.22 2.32
C PRO A 95 9.90 5.42 1.04
N ARG A 96 10.46 4.22 1.17
CA ARG A 96 10.68 3.28 0.05
C ARG A 96 9.49 2.37 -0.22
N ASP A 97 8.55 2.29 0.70
CA ASP A 97 7.36 1.47 0.54
C ASP A 97 6.37 2.16 -0.40
N PHE A 98 5.64 1.35 -1.17
CA PHE A 98 4.53 1.88 -1.95
C PHE A 98 3.37 2.24 -1.03
N ILE A 99 2.90 3.47 -1.14
CA ILE A 99 1.63 3.94 -0.56
C ILE A 99 0.77 4.55 -1.66
N GLN A 100 -0.54 4.54 -1.46
CA GLN A 100 -1.47 5.20 -2.40
C GLN A 100 -1.26 6.72 -2.37
N VAL A 101 -1.06 7.31 -3.55
CA VAL A 101 -0.70 8.73 -3.67
C VAL A 101 -1.83 9.71 -3.34
N ASN A 102 -3.07 9.23 -3.37
CA ASN A 102 -4.26 10.03 -3.08
C ASN A 102 -4.99 9.42 -1.88
N ASP A 103 -4.74 9.99 -0.69
CA ASP A 103 -5.31 9.50 0.55
C ASP A 103 -6.85 9.48 0.52
N GLY A 104 -7.49 10.54 0.05
CA GLY A 104 -8.96 10.60 -0.02
C GLY A 104 -9.56 9.49 -0.89
N VAL A 105 -8.94 9.20 -2.03
CA VAL A 105 -9.35 8.10 -2.91
C VAL A 105 -9.04 6.74 -2.28
N ASN A 106 -7.90 6.60 -1.59
CA ASN A 106 -7.57 5.37 -0.86
C ASN A 106 -8.61 5.06 0.23
N GLN A 107 -9.02 6.06 1.00
CA GLN A 107 -10.07 5.89 2.02
C GLN A 107 -11.40 5.42 1.40
N GLN A 108 -11.80 6.00 0.28
CA GLN A 108 -13.00 5.55 -0.45
C GLN A 108 -12.84 4.12 -0.98
N MET A 109 -11.68 3.80 -1.52
CA MET A 109 -11.38 2.48 -2.07
C MET A 109 -11.46 1.40 -0.98
N VAL A 110 -10.86 1.64 0.18
CA VAL A 110 -10.91 0.75 1.33
C VAL A 110 -12.36 0.60 1.83
N ALA A 111 -13.07 1.71 2.02
CA ALA A 111 -14.47 1.68 2.48
C ALA A 111 -15.38 0.91 1.51
N ASN A 112 -15.23 1.12 0.21
CA ASN A 112 -15.97 0.39 -0.81
C ASN A 112 -15.65 -1.11 -0.81
N ALA A 113 -14.37 -1.47 -0.69
CA ALA A 113 -13.96 -2.88 -0.64
C ALA A 113 -14.60 -3.61 0.54
N LEU A 114 -14.56 -3.03 1.73
CA LEU A 114 -15.18 -3.59 2.93
C LEU A 114 -16.71 -3.73 2.77
N ALA A 115 -17.37 -2.69 2.25
CA ALA A 115 -18.81 -2.69 2.03
C ALA A 115 -19.23 -3.71 0.97
N TRP A 116 -18.49 -3.84 -0.12
CA TRP A 116 -18.82 -4.75 -1.22
C TRP A 116 -18.57 -6.22 -0.85
N LEU A 117 -17.51 -6.49 -0.09
CA LEU A 117 -17.29 -7.83 0.47
C LEU A 117 -18.37 -8.21 1.48
N ASP A 118 -19.03 -7.22 2.11
CA ASP A 118 -20.03 -7.45 3.15
C ASP A 118 -19.52 -8.39 4.24
N VAL A 119 -18.35 -8.03 4.79
CA VAL A 119 -17.62 -8.88 5.73
C VAL A 119 -18.42 -9.02 7.03
N GLN A 120 -18.67 -10.28 7.40
CA GLN A 120 -19.38 -10.65 8.63
C GLN A 120 -18.39 -11.05 9.75
N PRO A 121 -18.80 -10.95 11.04
CA PRO A 121 -17.91 -11.31 12.15
C PRO A 121 -17.48 -12.77 12.19
N VAL A 122 -18.12 -13.63 11.42
CA VAL A 122 -17.80 -15.07 11.31
C VAL A 122 -16.91 -15.40 10.09
N ASP A 123 -16.71 -14.43 9.19
CA ASP A 123 -16.02 -14.66 7.93
C ASP A 123 -14.52 -14.85 8.12
N ARG A 124 -13.97 -15.71 7.30
CA ARG A 124 -12.54 -15.85 7.03
C ARG A 124 -12.24 -15.16 5.70
N VAL A 125 -11.34 -14.19 5.73
CA VAL A 125 -11.02 -13.36 4.57
C VAL A 125 -9.57 -13.59 4.15
N LEU A 126 -9.35 -13.70 2.84
CA LEU A 126 -8.02 -13.75 2.24
C LEU A 126 -7.76 -12.43 1.49
N ASP A 127 -6.62 -11.82 1.77
CA ASP A 127 -6.13 -10.61 1.10
C ASP A 127 -4.84 -10.96 0.33
N LEU A 128 -4.93 -11.01 -0.99
CA LEU A 128 -3.81 -11.35 -1.89
C LEU A 128 -3.16 -10.08 -2.43
N PHE A 129 -1.84 -10.06 -2.50
CA PHE A 129 -1.04 -8.88 -2.79
C PHE A 129 -1.25 -7.80 -1.72
N CYS A 130 -1.25 -8.22 -0.46
CA CYS A 130 -1.73 -7.41 0.66
C CYS A 130 -0.80 -6.25 1.04
N GLY A 131 0.41 -6.20 0.52
CA GLY A 131 1.40 -5.20 0.89
C GLY A 131 1.63 -5.17 2.40
N MET A 132 1.62 -3.99 2.98
CA MET A 132 1.79 -3.79 4.43
C MET A 132 0.46 -3.76 5.21
N GLY A 133 -0.66 -4.10 4.57
CA GLY A 133 -1.94 -4.25 5.25
C GLY A 133 -2.99 -3.16 5.00
N ASN A 134 -2.90 -2.42 3.90
CA ASN A 134 -3.84 -1.33 3.57
C ASN A 134 -5.32 -1.76 3.62
N PHE A 135 -5.64 -2.95 3.11
CA PHE A 135 -6.96 -3.58 3.21
C PHE A 135 -7.02 -4.62 4.33
N THR A 136 -5.93 -5.34 4.54
CA THR A 136 -5.86 -6.46 5.50
C THR A 136 -6.26 -6.05 6.90
N LEU A 137 -5.72 -4.93 7.39
CA LEU A 137 -5.99 -4.47 8.75
C LEU A 137 -7.43 -3.96 8.94
N PRO A 138 -7.99 -3.15 8.04
CA PRO A 138 -9.42 -2.81 8.08
C PRO A 138 -10.33 -4.04 8.02
N LEU A 139 -10.02 -5.04 7.19
CA LEU A 139 -10.77 -6.31 7.12
C LEU A 139 -10.73 -7.06 8.46
N ALA A 140 -9.58 -7.08 9.13
CA ALA A 140 -9.42 -7.75 10.42
C ALA A 140 -10.30 -7.17 11.53
N ARG A 141 -10.67 -5.90 11.45
CA ARG A 141 -11.62 -5.28 12.41
C ARG A 141 -13.03 -5.81 12.29
N LYS A 142 -13.40 -6.44 11.18
CA LYS A 142 -14.75 -6.90 10.88
C LYS A 142 -14.87 -8.42 10.81
N ALA A 143 -13.83 -9.11 10.39
CA ALA A 143 -13.83 -10.55 10.16
C ALA A 143 -13.48 -11.36 11.41
N ALA A 144 -13.79 -12.66 11.40
CA ALA A 144 -13.29 -13.61 12.39
C ALA A 144 -11.77 -13.76 12.28
N SER A 145 -11.25 -13.87 11.07
CA SER A 145 -9.83 -13.95 10.78
C SER A 145 -9.50 -13.46 9.38
N VAL A 146 -8.30 -12.91 9.22
CA VAL A 146 -7.77 -12.48 7.93
C VAL A 146 -6.40 -13.10 7.70
N VAL A 147 -6.17 -13.59 6.50
CA VAL A 147 -4.86 -13.99 6.00
C VAL A 147 -4.44 -13.01 4.91
N GLY A 148 -3.29 -12.36 5.10
CA GLY A 148 -2.64 -11.52 4.10
C GLY A 148 -1.49 -12.28 3.46
N VAL A 149 -1.40 -12.26 2.13
CA VAL A 149 -0.31 -12.92 1.38
C VAL A 149 0.37 -11.92 0.48
N GLU A 150 1.70 -11.84 0.59
CA GLU A 150 2.51 -10.87 -0.11
C GLU A 150 3.83 -11.51 -0.59
N GLY A 151 4.27 -11.12 -1.79
CA GLY A 151 5.50 -11.62 -2.41
C GLY A 151 6.77 -10.92 -1.93
N VAL A 152 6.68 -9.83 -1.17
CA VAL A 152 7.83 -9.07 -0.66
C VAL A 152 7.94 -9.23 0.85
N GLU A 153 8.97 -9.92 1.30
CA GLU A 153 9.18 -10.27 2.71
C GLU A 153 9.19 -9.04 3.65
N ALA A 154 9.81 -7.94 3.21
CA ALA A 154 9.86 -6.70 3.99
C ALA A 154 8.46 -6.10 4.23
N LEU A 155 7.55 -6.21 3.26
CA LEU A 155 6.16 -5.76 3.40
C LEU A 155 5.37 -6.67 4.33
N VAL A 156 5.61 -7.99 4.29
CA VAL A 156 5.03 -8.95 5.25
C VAL A 156 5.42 -8.58 6.68
N ALA A 157 6.71 -8.35 6.93
CA ALA A 157 7.20 -7.95 8.25
C ALA A 157 6.56 -6.61 8.71
N LYS A 158 6.41 -5.66 7.79
CA LYS A 158 5.75 -4.38 8.05
C LYS A 158 4.27 -4.58 8.39
N GLY A 159 3.58 -5.44 7.64
CA GLY A 159 2.18 -5.78 7.91
C GLY A 159 1.97 -6.40 9.28
N GLN A 160 2.83 -7.34 9.68
CA GLN A 160 2.82 -7.96 11.01
C GLN A 160 3.01 -6.91 12.12
N GLU A 161 3.97 -6.00 11.95
CA GLU A 161 4.23 -4.93 12.91
C GLU A 161 3.04 -3.95 12.99
N ASN A 162 2.47 -3.56 11.86
CA ASN A 162 1.28 -2.70 11.80
C ASN A 162 0.08 -3.35 12.50
N ALA A 163 -0.14 -4.65 12.30
CA ALA A 163 -1.18 -5.39 13.00
C ALA A 163 -0.97 -5.37 14.53
N ARG A 164 0.26 -5.63 14.97
CA ARG A 164 0.64 -5.61 16.38
C ARG A 164 0.41 -4.22 17.00
N GLN A 165 0.85 -3.15 16.34
CA GLN A 165 0.69 -1.77 16.81
C GLN A 165 -0.77 -1.34 16.93
N ASN A 166 -1.65 -1.89 16.10
CA ASN A 166 -3.09 -1.63 16.15
C ASN A 166 -3.87 -2.62 17.05
N GLY A 167 -3.18 -3.52 17.76
CA GLY A 167 -3.80 -4.48 18.66
C GLY A 167 -4.64 -5.56 17.97
N LEU A 168 -4.40 -5.82 16.68
CA LEU A 168 -5.09 -6.84 15.90
C LEU A 168 -4.43 -8.21 16.09
N GLN A 169 -5.20 -9.19 16.60
CA GLN A 169 -4.70 -10.54 16.91
C GLN A 169 -5.26 -11.62 15.96
N ASN A 170 -6.22 -11.26 15.10
CA ASN A 170 -6.92 -12.16 14.19
C ASN A 170 -6.42 -12.05 12.74
N VAL A 171 -5.22 -11.53 12.52
CA VAL A 171 -4.60 -11.41 11.21
C VAL A 171 -3.25 -12.11 11.20
N THR A 172 -2.97 -12.83 10.11
CA THR A 172 -1.68 -13.48 9.86
C THR A 172 -1.20 -13.12 8.47
N PHE A 173 0.06 -12.74 8.36
CA PHE A 173 0.71 -12.44 7.08
C PHE A 173 1.64 -13.57 6.68
N PHE A 174 1.63 -13.93 5.39
CA PHE A 174 2.53 -14.92 4.81
C PHE A 174 3.31 -14.34 3.64
N HIS A 175 4.61 -14.56 3.66
CA HIS A 175 5.48 -14.32 2.51
C HIS A 175 5.37 -15.52 1.57
N GLN A 176 4.85 -15.28 0.35
CA GLN A 176 4.75 -16.32 -0.66
C GLN A 176 4.67 -15.71 -2.06
N ASN A 177 5.33 -16.37 -3.02
CA ASN A 177 5.12 -16.08 -4.42
C ASN A 177 3.68 -16.44 -4.81
N LEU A 178 2.93 -15.44 -5.25
CA LEU A 178 1.52 -15.58 -5.62
C LEU A 178 1.32 -16.24 -7.00
N GLU A 179 2.38 -16.49 -7.75
CA GLU A 179 2.35 -17.33 -8.94
C GLU A 179 2.29 -18.83 -8.61
N ASP A 180 2.71 -19.20 -7.40
CA ASP A 180 2.63 -20.60 -6.92
C ASP A 180 1.19 -20.95 -6.52
N ASP A 181 0.89 -22.25 -6.46
CA ASP A 181 -0.43 -22.74 -6.02
C ASP A 181 -0.63 -22.50 -4.51
N VAL A 182 -1.27 -21.39 -4.19
CA VAL A 182 -1.59 -21.00 -2.81
C VAL A 182 -2.58 -21.95 -2.14
N THR A 183 -3.36 -22.71 -2.91
CA THR A 183 -4.37 -23.63 -2.35
C THR A 183 -3.76 -24.84 -1.62
N GLN A 184 -2.49 -25.13 -1.87
CA GLN A 184 -1.76 -26.20 -1.20
C GLN A 184 -1.23 -25.82 0.17
N GLN A 185 -1.26 -24.54 0.50
CA GLN A 185 -0.74 -24.03 1.76
C GLN A 185 -1.61 -24.47 2.95
N PRO A 186 -1.00 -24.77 4.12
CA PRO A 186 -1.75 -25.18 5.30
C PRO A 186 -2.84 -24.19 5.72
N TRP A 187 -2.56 -22.88 5.58
CA TRP A 187 -3.51 -21.83 5.91
C TRP A 187 -4.69 -21.72 4.95
N ALA A 188 -4.57 -22.25 3.72
CA ALA A 188 -5.65 -22.27 2.73
C ALA A 188 -6.64 -23.42 2.92
N LYS A 189 -6.27 -24.50 3.63
CA LYS A 189 -7.08 -25.71 3.77
C LYS A 189 -8.42 -25.50 4.47
N GLN A 190 -8.54 -24.46 5.28
CA GLN A 190 -9.80 -24.15 5.98
C GLN A 190 -10.80 -23.37 5.11
N GLY A 191 -10.38 -22.97 3.91
CA GLY A 191 -11.18 -22.16 2.99
C GLY A 191 -11.32 -20.71 3.43
N PHE A 192 -11.96 -19.91 2.58
CA PHE A 192 -12.24 -18.51 2.83
C PHE A 192 -13.63 -18.15 2.32
N ASP A 193 -14.33 -17.30 3.05
CA ASP A 193 -15.66 -16.82 2.66
C ASP A 193 -15.56 -15.68 1.66
N LYS A 194 -14.56 -14.83 1.82
CA LYS A 194 -14.34 -13.62 1.00
C LYS A 194 -12.88 -13.52 0.61
N ILE A 195 -12.61 -13.02 -0.60
CA ILE A 195 -11.25 -12.74 -1.09
C ILE A 195 -11.17 -11.32 -1.64
N LEU A 196 -10.10 -10.62 -1.30
CA LEU A 196 -9.70 -9.37 -1.91
C LEU A 196 -8.35 -9.56 -2.61
N LEU A 197 -8.13 -8.92 -3.75
CA LEU A 197 -6.82 -8.84 -4.38
C LEU A 197 -6.59 -7.46 -5.00
N ASP A 198 -5.34 -6.99 -4.89
CA ASP A 198 -4.88 -5.71 -5.43
C ASP A 198 -3.49 -5.90 -6.09
N PRO A 199 -3.43 -6.61 -7.24
CA PRO A 199 -2.18 -6.94 -7.89
C PRO A 199 -1.55 -5.74 -8.60
N ALA A 200 -0.25 -5.85 -8.92
CA ALA A 200 0.46 -4.91 -9.77
C ALA A 200 -0.14 -4.88 -11.21
N ARG A 201 0.36 -3.97 -12.06
CA ARG A 201 -0.14 -3.72 -13.43
C ARG A 201 -0.23 -4.96 -14.31
N ALA A 202 0.57 -5.98 -14.06
CA ALA A 202 0.52 -7.25 -14.80
C ALA A 202 -0.76 -8.06 -14.55
N GLY A 203 -1.53 -7.70 -13.52
CA GLY A 203 -2.67 -8.47 -13.05
C GLY A 203 -2.24 -9.73 -12.31
N ALA A 204 -3.14 -10.70 -12.22
CA ALA A 204 -2.94 -11.92 -11.44
C ALA A 204 -3.43 -13.18 -12.19
N PRO A 205 -2.96 -13.48 -13.42
CA PRO A 205 -3.53 -14.54 -14.24
C PRO A 205 -3.45 -15.92 -13.60
N GLY A 206 -2.33 -16.24 -12.93
CA GLY A 206 -2.14 -17.52 -12.26
C GLY A 206 -3.00 -17.70 -11.00
N VAL A 207 -3.39 -16.59 -10.38
CA VAL A 207 -4.15 -16.59 -9.12
C VAL A 207 -5.63 -16.85 -9.33
N MET A 208 -6.19 -16.54 -10.50
CA MET A 208 -7.63 -16.67 -10.76
C MET A 208 -8.11 -18.11 -10.58
N GLN A 209 -7.35 -19.10 -11.04
CA GLN A 209 -7.69 -20.52 -10.85
C GLN A 209 -7.65 -20.94 -9.38
N HIS A 210 -6.75 -20.36 -8.58
CA HIS A 210 -6.69 -20.60 -7.15
C HIS A 210 -7.93 -20.05 -6.44
N ILE A 211 -8.37 -18.85 -6.81
CA ILE A 211 -9.59 -18.25 -6.28
C ILE A 211 -10.81 -19.12 -6.60
N ILE A 212 -10.92 -19.59 -7.85
CA ILE A 212 -12.01 -20.49 -8.27
C ILE A 212 -12.01 -21.77 -7.43
N LYS A 213 -10.84 -22.38 -7.19
CA LYS A 213 -10.72 -23.59 -6.35
C LYS A 213 -11.11 -23.32 -4.89
N LEU A 214 -10.76 -22.16 -4.34
CA LEU A 214 -11.12 -21.77 -2.98
C LEU A 214 -12.62 -21.45 -2.84
N ALA A 215 -13.28 -21.15 -3.94
CA ALA A 215 -14.71 -20.91 -4.06
C ALA A 215 -15.30 -19.95 -3.02
N PRO A 216 -14.72 -18.74 -2.81
CA PRO A 216 -15.30 -17.75 -1.91
C PRO A 216 -16.65 -17.27 -2.43
N GLU A 217 -17.51 -16.82 -1.53
CA GLU A 217 -18.81 -16.24 -1.87
C GLU A 217 -18.65 -14.93 -2.67
N ARG A 218 -17.68 -14.10 -2.27
CA ARG A 218 -17.39 -12.80 -2.91
C ARG A 218 -15.91 -12.59 -3.12
N VAL A 219 -15.61 -11.92 -4.24
CA VAL A 219 -14.26 -11.48 -4.60
C VAL A 219 -14.31 -10.00 -4.95
N VAL A 220 -13.46 -9.19 -4.33
CA VAL A 220 -13.19 -7.81 -4.75
C VAL A 220 -11.81 -7.77 -5.41
N TYR A 221 -11.77 -7.32 -6.65
CA TYR A 221 -10.55 -7.12 -7.42
C TYR A 221 -10.31 -5.61 -7.60
N VAL A 222 -9.20 -5.11 -7.07
CA VAL A 222 -8.73 -3.73 -7.27
C VAL A 222 -7.63 -3.75 -8.33
N SER A 223 -7.69 -2.88 -9.33
CA SER A 223 -6.76 -2.89 -10.46
C SER A 223 -6.40 -1.50 -10.93
N CYS A 224 -5.11 -1.28 -11.18
CA CYS A 224 -4.59 -0.09 -11.86
C CYS A 224 -4.48 -0.26 -13.40
N ASN A 225 -4.93 -1.38 -13.95
CA ASN A 225 -4.85 -1.66 -15.38
C ASN A 225 -6.12 -2.35 -15.90
N PRO A 226 -7.02 -1.63 -16.59
CA PRO A 226 -8.26 -2.19 -17.08
C PRO A 226 -8.11 -3.38 -18.04
N ALA A 227 -7.02 -3.43 -18.81
CA ALA A 227 -6.81 -4.51 -19.77
C ALA A 227 -6.50 -5.85 -19.07
N THR A 228 -5.63 -5.82 -18.05
CA THR A 228 -5.33 -7.03 -17.27
C THR A 228 -6.51 -7.43 -16.38
N LEU A 229 -7.25 -6.47 -15.85
CA LEU A 229 -8.50 -6.72 -15.14
C LEU A 229 -9.52 -7.46 -16.01
N ALA A 230 -9.73 -7.00 -17.26
CA ALA A 230 -10.65 -7.65 -18.19
C ALA A 230 -10.25 -9.10 -18.48
N ARG A 231 -8.96 -9.34 -18.76
CA ARG A 231 -8.41 -10.69 -18.97
C ARG A 231 -8.64 -11.60 -17.77
N ASP A 232 -8.31 -11.14 -16.56
CA ASP A 232 -8.43 -11.93 -15.33
C ASP A 232 -9.90 -12.17 -14.98
N SER A 233 -10.77 -11.19 -15.23
CA SER A 233 -12.22 -11.32 -15.02
C SER A 233 -12.85 -12.43 -15.84
N GLU A 234 -12.36 -12.68 -17.06
CA GLU A 234 -12.87 -13.75 -17.94
C GLU A 234 -12.76 -15.12 -17.25
N ALA A 235 -11.66 -15.37 -16.53
CA ALA A 235 -11.46 -16.61 -15.79
C ALA A 235 -12.49 -16.77 -14.66
N LEU A 236 -12.74 -15.72 -13.89
CA LEU A 236 -13.74 -15.74 -12.81
C LEU A 236 -15.15 -15.94 -13.36
N LEU A 237 -15.52 -15.23 -14.43
CA LEU A 237 -16.82 -15.39 -15.08
C LEU A 237 -17.03 -16.82 -15.59
N SER A 238 -16.00 -17.41 -16.19
CA SER A 238 -16.04 -18.82 -16.63
C SER A 238 -16.03 -19.80 -15.46
N GLY A 239 -15.56 -19.40 -14.31
CA GLY A 239 -15.46 -20.18 -13.07
C GLY A 239 -16.71 -20.11 -12.17
N GLY A 240 -17.83 -19.54 -12.65
CA GLY A 240 -19.10 -19.51 -11.90
C GLY A 240 -19.32 -18.24 -11.09
N TYR A 241 -18.61 -17.16 -11.42
CA TYR A 241 -18.82 -15.85 -10.82
C TYR A 241 -19.55 -14.91 -11.76
N GLN A 242 -20.21 -13.92 -11.22
CA GLN A 242 -20.82 -12.82 -11.97
C GLN A 242 -20.38 -11.48 -11.41
N ILE A 243 -20.26 -10.47 -12.29
CA ILE A 243 -19.98 -9.10 -11.86
C ILE A 243 -21.25 -8.51 -11.23
N ARG A 244 -21.13 -8.01 -10.01
CA ARG A 244 -22.21 -7.31 -9.28
C ARG A 244 -22.01 -5.82 -9.22
N ARG A 245 -20.77 -5.37 -9.12
CA ARG A 245 -20.42 -3.95 -9.05
C ARG A 245 -19.14 -3.68 -9.81
N LEU A 246 -19.07 -2.52 -10.41
CA LEU A 246 -17.88 -1.96 -11.03
C LEU A 246 -17.81 -0.49 -10.66
N ALA A 247 -16.66 -0.03 -10.22
CA ALA A 247 -16.37 1.38 -9.97
C ALA A 247 -15.01 1.75 -10.54
N MET A 248 -14.89 3.01 -10.94
CA MET A 248 -13.64 3.64 -11.32
C MET A 248 -13.31 4.75 -10.32
N LEU A 249 -12.05 4.86 -9.95
CA LEU A 249 -11.53 5.80 -8.97
C LEU A 249 -10.42 6.62 -9.61
N ASP A 250 -10.52 7.94 -9.50
CA ASP A 250 -9.50 8.85 -10.04
C ASP A 250 -8.36 9.04 -9.01
N MET A 251 -7.55 7.99 -8.87
CA MET A 251 -6.37 7.98 -7.98
C MET A 251 -5.28 8.93 -8.46
N PHE A 252 -5.18 9.14 -9.78
CA PHE A 252 -4.13 9.91 -10.44
C PHE A 252 -4.74 11.00 -11.34
N PRO A 253 -5.35 12.06 -10.75
CA PRO A 253 -5.97 13.13 -11.53
C PRO A 253 -5.01 13.72 -12.56
N HIS A 254 -5.56 14.09 -13.71
CA HIS A 254 -4.80 14.66 -14.85
C HIS A 254 -3.80 13.71 -15.53
N THR A 255 -3.92 12.41 -15.31
CA THR A 255 -3.14 11.37 -15.99
C THR A 255 -4.05 10.40 -16.75
N GLY A 256 -3.44 9.55 -17.59
CA GLY A 256 -4.16 8.45 -18.24
C GLY A 256 -4.30 7.18 -17.38
N HIS A 257 -3.93 7.24 -16.10
CA HIS A 257 -4.03 6.11 -15.18
C HIS A 257 -5.38 6.09 -14.48
N LEU A 258 -5.97 4.91 -14.42
CA LEU A 258 -7.29 4.69 -13.83
C LEU A 258 -7.21 3.53 -12.85
N GLU A 259 -7.78 3.74 -11.65
CA GLU A 259 -8.02 2.68 -10.68
C GLU A 259 -9.43 2.15 -10.86
N SER A 260 -9.57 0.82 -10.84
CA SER A 260 -10.87 0.15 -11.01
C SER A 260 -11.09 -0.84 -9.88
N MET A 261 -12.35 -1.01 -9.49
CA MET A 261 -12.77 -2.02 -8.52
C MET A 261 -13.92 -2.82 -9.09
N VAL A 262 -13.86 -4.14 -8.93
CA VAL A 262 -14.94 -5.04 -9.35
C VAL A 262 -15.31 -5.96 -8.19
N LEU A 263 -16.61 -6.10 -7.94
CA LEU A 263 -17.18 -7.13 -7.09
C LEU A 263 -17.69 -8.28 -7.94
N PHE A 264 -17.18 -9.48 -7.66
CA PHE A 264 -17.69 -10.74 -8.17
C PHE A 264 -18.43 -11.50 -7.06
N GLU A 265 -19.54 -12.12 -7.40
CA GLU A 265 -20.26 -13.06 -6.54
C GLU A 265 -20.34 -14.43 -7.21
N HIS A 266 -20.20 -15.47 -6.42
CA HIS A 266 -20.43 -16.84 -6.86
C HIS A 266 -21.93 -17.06 -7.14
N ILE A 267 -22.26 -17.74 -8.27
CA ILE A 267 -23.64 -17.99 -8.69
C ILE A 267 -24.17 -19.26 -8.01
#